data_330e4be1bb7618382c136ed6ce8be498
#
_entry.id   330e4be1bb7618382c136ed6ce8be498
#
_cell.length_a   1.000
_cell.length_b   1.000
_cell.length_c   1.000
_cell.angle_alpha   90.00
_cell.angle_beta   90.00
_cell.angle_gamma   90.00
#
_symmetry.space_group_name_H-M   'P 1'
#
loop_
_entity.id
_entity.type
_entity.pdbx_description
1 polymer ?
#
loop_
_entity_poly.entity_id
_entity_poly.type
_entity_poly.pdbx_seq_one_letter_code
_entity_poly.pdbx_strand_id
1 'polypeptide(L)'
;MIKVGINGYGTIGKRVAEAVTLQDDMEIVGIVKTKPTYEMKGALDANYPVFASTKSKISFFEGYGIEVSGVTEDLVEIADIIIDCTPGKLGVNNMDMYKKAGTKAIWQGGEKHAPIGASFNSLTNY
;
A
#
# COMPACT_ATOMS: atom_id res chain seq x y z
N MET A 1 0.95 -16.63 7.49
CA MET A 1 1.76 -15.51 6.95
C MET A 1 1.10 -14.16 7.25
N ILE A 2 1.91 -13.16 7.48
CA ILE A 2 1.42 -11.79 7.69
C ILE A 2 1.01 -11.22 6.33
N LYS A 3 -0.24 -10.80 6.22
CA LYS A 3 -0.80 -10.23 4.99
C LYS A 3 -0.51 -8.73 4.93
N VAL A 4 0.31 -8.33 3.97
CA VAL A 4 0.78 -6.96 3.82
C VAL A 4 0.13 -6.31 2.61
N GLY A 5 -0.48 -5.14 2.81
CA GLY A 5 -0.97 -4.30 1.72
C GLY A 5 -0.08 -3.08 1.57
N ILE A 6 0.22 -2.70 0.34
CA ILE A 6 1.01 -1.51 0.04
C ILE A 6 0.09 -0.44 -0.53
N ASN A 7 -0.11 0.64 0.20
CA ASN A 7 -0.90 1.76 -0.30
C ASN A 7 0.04 2.81 -0.90
N GLY A 8 0.01 2.93 -2.21
CA GLY A 8 0.89 3.80 -2.97
C GLY A 8 2.06 3.04 -3.59
N TYR A 9 1.87 2.55 -4.82
CA TYR A 9 2.89 1.76 -5.52
C TYR A 9 3.69 2.64 -6.49
N GLY A 10 4.44 3.59 -5.91
CA GLY A 10 5.43 4.39 -6.63
C GLY A 10 6.82 3.82 -6.40
N THR A 11 7.85 4.66 -6.47
CA THR A 11 9.25 4.23 -6.31
C THR A 11 9.49 3.57 -4.95
N ILE A 12 9.02 4.19 -3.87
CA ILE A 12 9.21 3.65 -2.52
C ILE A 12 8.35 2.42 -2.31
N GLY A 13 7.07 2.48 -2.70
CA GLY A 13 6.16 1.35 -2.53
C GLY A 13 6.62 0.10 -3.26
N LYS A 14 7.18 0.27 -4.46
CA LYS A 14 7.75 -0.84 -5.22
C LYS A 14 8.90 -1.50 -4.46
N ARG A 15 9.80 -0.70 -3.90
CA ARG A 15 10.94 -1.23 -3.13
C ARG A 15 10.50 -1.92 -1.85
N VAL A 16 9.50 -1.37 -1.18
CA VAL A 16 8.94 -1.99 0.02
C VAL A 16 8.31 -3.33 -0.32
N ALA A 17 7.55 -3.41 -1.41
CA ALA A 17 6.94 -4.66 -1.85
C ALA A 17 8.00 -5.72 -2.15
N GLU A 18 9.08 -5.34 -2.81
CA GLU A 18 10.20 -6.26 -3.09
C GLU A 18 10.82 -6.78 -1.79
N ALA A 19 11.03 -5.89 -0.81
CA ALA A 19 11.60 -6.28 0.48
C ALA A 19 10.67 -7.24 1.24
N VAL A 20 9.36 -6.99 1.22
CA VAL A 20 8.38 -7.87 1.87
C VAL A 20 8.39 -9.25 1.21
N THR A 21 8.48 -9.30 -0.11
CA THR A 21 8.48 -10.56 -0.86
C THR A 21 9.67 -11.44 -0.49
N LEU A 22 10.77 -10.86 -0.06
CA LEU A 22 11.95 -11.62 0.39
C LEU A 22 11.79 -12.23 1.78
N GLN A 23 10.73 -11.88 2.52
CA GLN A 23 10.50 -12.41 3.85
C GLN A 23 9.68 -13.70 3.78
N ASP A 24 10.07 -14.70 4.58
CA ASP A 24 9.40 -16.01 4.59
C ASP A 24 8.05 -15.99 5.31
N ASP A 25 7.83 -15.00 6.17
CA ASP A 25 6.65 -14.91 7.03
C ASP A 25 5.64 -13.86 6.60
N MET A 26 5.85 -13.25 5.43
CA MET A 26 4.99 -12.19 4.90
C MET A 26 4.60 -12.46 3.47
N GLU A 27 3.43 -11.94 3.07
CA GLU A 27 2.98 -11.98 1.68
C GLU A 27 2.32 -10.67 1.30
N ILE A 28 2.46 -10.26 0.05
CA ILE A 28 1.76 -9.09 -0.49
C ILE A 28 0.37 -9.52 -0.91
N VAL A 29 -0.66 -9.01 -0.24
CA VAL A 29 -2.05 -9.29 -0.60
C VAL A 29 -2.64 -8.25 -1.54
N GLY A 30 -1.95 -7.16 -1.77
CA GLY A 30 -2.35 -6.17 -2.77
C GLY A 30 -1.52 -4.92 -2.72
N ILE A 31 -1.56 -4.19 -3.82
CA ILE A 31 -0.97 -2.85 -3.93
C ILE A 31 -2.04 -1.88 -4.43
N VAL A 32 -1.98 -0.65 -3.99
CA VAL A 32 -2.91 0.39 -4.43
C VAL A 32 -2.17 1.39 -5.31
N LYS A 33 -2.79 1.72 -6.43
CA LYS A 33 -2.27 2.70 -7.38
C LYS A 33 -3.42 3.61 -7.82
N THR A 34 -3.13 4.89 -8.03
CA THR A 34 -4.13 5.84 -8.52
C THR A 34 -4.28 5.75 -10.03
N LYS A 35 -3.19 5.57 -10.75
CA LYS A 35 -3.15 5.49 -12.21
C LYS A 35 -2.29 4.34 -12.67
N PRO A 36 -2.62 3.71 -13.80
CA PRO A 36 -1.73 2.71 -14.39
C PRO A 36 -0.54 3.43 -15.05
N THR A 37 0.59 3.42 -14.36
CA THR A 37 1.84 3.98 -14.87
C THR A 37 2.82 2.85 -15.12
N TYR A 38 4.04 3.17 -15.60
CA TYR A 38 5.01 2.12 -15.92
C TYR A 38 5.40 1.26 -14.71
N GLU A 39 5.30 1.77 -13.49
CA GLU A 39 5.57 0.97 -12.28
C GLU A 39 4.63 -0.22 -12.15
N MET A 40 3.44 -0.15 -12.78
CA MET A 40 2.49 -1.27 -12.76
C MET A 40 3.04 -2.53 -13.38
N LYS A 41 3.97 -2.41 -14.31
CA LYS A 41 4.59 -3.59 -14.93
C LYS A 41 5.23 -4.49 -13.88
N GLY A 42 5.93 -3.88 -12.91
CA GLY A 42 6.54 -4.64 -11.83
C GLY A 42 5.52 -5.40 -10.99
N ALA A 43 4.40 -4.76 -10.68
CA ALA A 43 3.33 -5.40 -9.91
C ALA A 43 2.70 -6.57 -10.69
N LEU A 44 2.43 -6.36 -11.96
CA LEU A 44 1.83 -7.39 -12.82
C LEU A 44 2.78 -8.57 -13.01
N ASP A 45 4.06 -8.32 -13.23
CA ASP A 45 5.07 -9.36 -13.39
C ASP A 45 5.24 -10.18 -12.11
N ALA A 46 5.07 -9.55 -10.95
CA ALA A 46 5.15 -10.22 -9.65
C ALA A 46 3.83 -10.87 -9.23
N ASN A 47 2.77 -10.71 -10.03
CA ASN A 47 1.42 -11.21 -9.74
C ASN A 47 0.81 -10.62 -8.46
N TYR A 48 1.15 -9.39 -8.12
CA TYR A 48 0.51 -8.73 -6.99
C TYR A 48 -0.92 -8.34 -7.36
N PRO A 49 -1.93 -8.62 -6.52
CA PRO A 49 -3.28 -8.10 -6.76
C PRO A 49 -3.27 -6.57 -6.77
N VAL A 50 -3.93 -5.98 -7.75
CA VAL A 50 -3.97 -4.52 -7.94
C VAL A 50 -5.30 -3.97 -7.44
N PHE A 51 -5.23 -2.90 -6.65
CA PHE A 51 -6.40 -2.19 -6.15
C PHE A 51 -6.34 -0.74 -6.62
N ALA A 52 -7.47 -0.21 -7.05
CA ALA A 52 -7.58 1.19 -7.41
C ALA A 52 -7.75 2.05 -6.14
N SER A 53 -7.26 3.28 -6.15
CA SER A 53 -7.36 4.14 -4.97
C SER A 53 -8.81 4.48 -4.62
N THR A 54 -9.67 4.65 -5.62
CA THR A 54 -11.11 4.88 -5.46
C THR A 54 -11.87 4.22 -6.60
N LYS A 55 -13.20 4.08 -6.44
CA LYS A 55 -14.06 3.50 -7.48
C LYS A 55 -13.97 4.27 -8.79
N SER A 56 -13.85 5.59 -8.73
CA SER A 56 -13.75 6.42 -9.93
C SER A 56 -12.46 6.18 -10.72
N LYS A 57 -11.45 5.59 -10.10
CA LYS A 57 -10.17 5.29 -10.75
C LYS A 57 -10.13 3.94 -11.44
N ILE A 58 -11.09 3.06 -11.16
CA ILE A 58 -11.12 1.70 -11.73
C ILE A 58 -11.11 1.75 -13.27
N SER A 59 -11.85 2.69 -13.87
CA SER A 59 -11.94 2.81 -15.32
C SER A 59 -10.59 3.08 -16.00
N PHE A 60 -9.66 3.76 -15.31
CA PHE A 60 -8.33 3.98 -15.86
C PHE A 60 -7.57 2.67 -16.05
N PHE A 61 -7.69 1.75 -15.10
CA PHE A 61 -7.03 0.44 -15.19
C PHE A 61 -7.68 -0.44 -16.24
N GLU A 62 -9.00 -0.44 -16.30
CA GLU A 62 -9.76 -1.21 -17.29
C GLU A 62 -9.40 -0.79 -18.72
N GLY A 63 -9.19 0.52 -18.94
CA GLY A 63 -8.79 1.05 -20.24
C GLY A 63 -7.42 0.52 -20.70
N TYR A 64 -6.58 0.06 -19.78
CA TYR A 64 -5.30 -0.56 -20.11
C TYR A 64 -5.34 -2.08 -20.02
N GLY A 65 -6.51 -2.67 -19.88
CA GLY A 65 -6.64 -4.12 -19.79
C GLY A 65 -6.17 -4.70 -18.46
N ILE A 66 -6.11 -3.89 -17.42
CA ILE A 66 -5.68 -4.32 -16.08
C ILE A 66 -6.91 -4.60 -15.24
N GLU A 67 -7.03 -5.83 -14.76
CA GLU A 67 -8.09 -6.21 -13.84
C GLU A 67 -7.72 -5.76 -12.42
N VAL A 68 -8.63 -5.05 -11.74
CA VAL A 68 -8.44 -4.65 -10.36
C VAL A 68 -9.27 -5.52 -9.44
N SER A 69 -8.69 -5.83 -8.26
CA SER A 69 -9.34 -6.68 -7.26
C SER A 69 -10.31 -5.92 -6.36
N GLY A 70 -10.30 -4.59 -6.43
CA GLY A 70 -11.16 -3.73 -5.63
C GLY A 70 -10.56 -2.35 -5.46
N VAL A 71 -10.95 -1.68 -4.39
CA VAL A 71 -10.44 -0.34 -4.04
C VAL A 71 -9.68 -0.40 -2.72
N THR A 72 -9.14 0.74 -2.28
CA THR A 72 -8.31 0.80 -1.07
C THR A 72 -8.99 0.18 0.14
N GLU A 73 -10.26 0.48 0.37
CA GLU A 73 -11.02 -0.04 1.51
C GLU A 73 -11.07 -1.57 1.50
N ASP A 74 -11.18 -2.17 0.33
CA ASP A 74 -11.22 -3.63 0.20
C ASP A 74 -9.89 -4.25 0.60
N LEU A 75 -8.78 -3.62 0.21
CA LEU A 75 -7.45 -4.09 0.61
C LEU A 75 -7.24 -3.96 2.11
N VAL A 76 -7.66 -2.84 2.69
CA VAL A 76 -7.52 -2.61 4.13
C VAL A 76 -8.23 -3.68 4.93
N GLU A 77 -9.38 -4.16 4.47
CA GLU A 77 -10.14 -5.21 5.17
C GLU A 77 -9.43 -6.57 5.17
N ILE A 78 -8.69 -6.89 4.11
CA ILE A 78 -8.04 -8.21 4.00
C ILE A 78 -6.61 -8.23 4.52
N ALA A 79 -5.97 -7.08 4.66
CA ALA A 79 -4.58 -7.00 5.11
C ALA A 79 -4.48 -7.02 6.62
N ASP A 80 -3.42 -7.63 7.14
CA ASP A 80 -3.08 -7.56 8.56
C ASP A 80 -2.42 -6.22 8.88
N ILE A 81 -1.63 -5.71 7.93
CA ILE A 81 -0.94 -4.44 8.07
C ILE A 81 -0.86 -3.75 6.71
N ILE A 82 -1.00 -2.44 6.73
CA ILE A 82 -0.83 -1.59 5.55
C ILE A 82 0.45 -0.78 5.70
N ILE A 83 1.28 -0.80 4.66
CA ILE A 83 2.42 0.11 4.57
C ILE A 83 2.00 1.23 3.63
N ASP A 84 1.86 2.43 4.19
CA ASP A 84 1.40 3.59 3.44
C ASP A 84 2.60 4.33 2.85
N CYS A 85 2.72 4.27 1.55
CA CYS A 85 3.78 4.92 0.77
C CYS A 85 3.22 6.03 -0.12
N THR A 86 2.03 6.56 0.23
CA THR A 86 1.42 7.63 -0.54
C THR A 86 2.21 8.93 -0.36
N PRO A 87 2.25 9.78 -1.41
CA PRO A 87 3.03 11.01 -1.34
C PRO A 87 2.36 12.09 -0.50
N GLY A 88 3.19 12.99 0.03
CA GLY A 88 2.73 14.17 0.73
C GLY A 88 1.92 13.84 1.98
N LYS A 89 0.76 14.48 2.13
CA LYS A 89 -0.09 14.33 3.32
C LYS A 89 -1.18 13.28 3.16
N LEU A 90 -1.19 12.54 2.07
CA LEU A 90 -2.23 11.53 1.82
C LEU A 90 -2.23 10.43 2.86
N GLY A 91 -1.06 10.05 3.38
CA GLY A 91 -0.96 9.04 4.42
C GLY A 91 -1.72 9.41 5.69
N VAL A 92 -1.62 10.68 6.10
CA VAL A 92 -2.37 11.18 7.26
C VAL A 92 -3.87 11.15 6.99
N ASN A 93 -4.29 11.50 5.77
CA ASN A 93 -5.70 11.46 5.39
C ASN A 93 -6.27 10.03 5.39
N ASN A 94 -5.43 9.02 5.23
CA ASN A 94 -5.85 7.62 5.24
C ASN A 94 -5.95 7.05 6.66
N MET A 95 -5.47 7.76 7.67
CA MET A 95 -5.41 7.26 9.05
C MET A 95 -6.76 6.80 9.58
N ASP A 96 -7.81 7.59 9.35
CA ASP A 96 -9.15 7.25 9.86
C ASP A 96 -9.67 5.96 9.23
N MET A 97 -9.39 5.74 7.95
CA MET A 97 -9.79 4.52 7.25
C MET A 97 -9.14 3.30 7.91
N TYR A 98 -7.86 3.38 8.22
CA TYR A 98 -7.15 2.27 8.85
C TYR A 98 -7.66 2.00 10.25
N LYS A 99 -7.93 3.06 11.02
CA LYS A 99 -8.46 2.94 12.37
C LYS A 99 -9.84 2.30 12.38
N LYS A 100 -10.72 2.70 11.46
CA LYS A 100 -12.07 2.14 11.36
C LYS A 100 -12.05 0.64 11.04
N ALA A 101 -11.12 0.22 10.21
CA ALA A 101 -10.98 -1.19 9.84
C ALA A 101 -10.25 -2.01 10.90
N GLY A 102 -9.65 -1.37 11.90
CA GLY A 102 -8.84 -2.05 12.90
C GLY A 102 -7.53 -2.58 12.35
N THR A 103 -7.09 -2.07 11.21
CA THR A 103 -5.88 -2.51 10.53
C THR A 103 -4.68 -1.70 10.99
N LYS A 104 -3.58 -2.37 11.26
CA LYS A 104 -2.33 -1.71 11.63
C LYS A 104 -1.73 -1.02 10.40
N ALA A 105 -1.01 0.08 10.62
CA ALA A 105 -0.41 0.83 9.53
C ALA A 105 0.96 1.37 9.89
N ILE A 106 1.84 1.40 8.88
CA ILE A 106 3.17 2.02 8.96
C ILE A 106 3.26 3.01 7.82
N TRP A 107 3.70 4.23 8.10
CA TRP A 107 3.82 5.27 7.08
C TRP A 107 5.27 5.42 6.61
N GLN A 108 5.44 5.45 5.29
CA GLN A 108 6.72 5.67 4.62
C GLN A 108 6.61 6.95 3.79
N GLY A 109 6.67 8.09 4.44
CA GLY A 109 6.54 9.37 3.74
C GLY A 109 6.96 10.53 4.61
N GLY A 110 6.50 11.73 4.27
CA GLY A 110 6.83 12.94 4.99
C GLY A 110 5.86 13.29 6.11
N GLU A 111 5.11 12.33 6.63
CA GLU A 111 4.14 12.57 7.69
C GLU A 111 4.82 12.97 9.01
N LYS A 112 4.14 13.84 9.77
CA LYS A 112 4.61 14.25 11.09
C LYS A 112 4.39 13.13 12.10
N HIS A 113 5.31 13.02 13.06
CA HIS A 113 5.22 11.98 14.09
C HIS A 113 3.98 12.10 14.97
N ALA A 114 3.57 13.34 15.31
CA ALA A 114 2.47 13.54 16.24
C ALA A 114 1.16 12.85 15.85
N PRO A 115 0.72 12.89 14.58
CA PRO A 115 -0.52 12.22 14.20
C PRO A 115 -0.41 10.69 14.14
N ILE A 116 0.76 10.15 13.83
CA ILE A 116 0.90 8.72 13.54
C ILE A 116 1.66 7.93 14.61
N GLY A 117 2.30 8.60 15.54
CA GLY A 117 3.01 7.97 16.65
C GLY A 117 4.52 7.97 16.49
N ALA A 118 5.16 6.86 16.82
CA ALA A 118 6.60 6.79 16.89
C ALA A 118 7.27 6.64 15.52
N SER A 119 8.42 7.25 15.38
CA SER A 119 9.32 7.01 14.26
C SER A 119 10.24 5.86 14.63
N PHE A 120 10.55 5.00 13.67
CA PHE A 120 11.34 3.79 13.92
C PHE A 120 12.47 3.63 12.90
N ASN A 121 13.63 3.24 13.43
CA ASN A 121 14.76 2.79 12.61
C ASN A 121 15.43 1.64 13.35
N SER A 122 15.56 0.49 12.72
CA SER A 122 16.07 -0.74 13.35
C SER A 122 17.49 -0.62 13.89
N LEU A 123 18.29 0.32 13.38
CA LEU A 123 19.67 0.52 13.82
C LEU A 123 19.80 1.48 15.00
N THR A 124 18.78 2.32 15.26
CA THR A 124 18.87 3.36 16.29
C THR A 124 17.88 3.22 17.43
N ASN A 125 16.67 2.75 17.18
CA ASN A 125 15.64 2.65 18.22
C ASN A 125 14.92 1.30 18.24
N TYR A 126 15.62 0.27 17.81
CA TYR A 126 15.17 -1.10 17.96
C TYR A 126 15.21 -1.48 19.45
#